data_02f67fc262f091830e4eb585fdc330ce
#
_entry.id   02f67fc262f091830e4eb585fdc330ce
#
_cell.length_a   1.000
_cell.length_b   1.000
_cell.length_c   1.000
_cell.angle_alpha   90.00
_cell.angle_beta   90.00
_cell.angle_gamma   90.00
#
_symmetry.space_group_name_H-M   'P 1'
#
loop_
_entity.id
_entity.type
_entity.pdbx_description
1 polymer ?
#
loop_
_entity_poly.entity_id
_entity_poly.type
_entity_poly.pdbx_seq_one_letter_code
_entity_poly.pdbx_strand_id
1 'polypeptide(L)'
;MPQLVTCGSEFLRINAQKNSIEYSSNGGRTWHNRFCMSAVGTFRDLLVMGADLFAATSKGLYWSRNGGATWVTRYNNSAVGEFQTLATDGAVLLAGTSKGLFASRNQGMTWERRR
;
A
#
# COMPACT_ATOMS: atom_id res chain seq x y z
N MET A 1 2.22 4.87 13.06
CA MET A 1 1.17 5.79 12.67
C MET A 1 0.22 5.17 11.65
N PRO A 2 -1.06 5.08 11.96
CA PRO A 2 -1.97 4.48 10.97
C PRO A 2 -2.09 5.37 9.74
N GLN A 3 -2.01 4.76 8.60
CA GLN A 3 -2.19 5.46 7.34
C GLN A 3 -3.67 5.48 6.99
N LEU A 4 -4.19 6.66 6.73
CA LEU A 4 -5.57 6.83 6.32
C LEU A 4 -5.59 7.29 4.87
N VAL A 5 -6.30 6.55 4.03
CA VAL A 5 -6.45 6.92 2.62
C VAL A 5 -7.93 6.90 2.26
N THR A 6 -8.27 7.66 1.22
CA THR A 6 -9.62 7.72 0.70
C THR A 6 -9.67 6.93 -0.60
N CYS A 7 -10.60 6.00 -0.70
CA CYS A 7 -10.77 5.18 -1.89
C CYS A 7 -12.25 5.23 -2.27
N GLY A 8 -12.59 6.06 -3.26
CA GLY A 8 -13.97 6.29 -3.61
C GLY A 8 -14.71 6.95 -2.48
N SER A 9 -15.79 6.33 -2.02
CA SER A 9 -16.58 6.85 -0.89
C SER A 9 -16.17 6.24 0.45
N GLU A 10 -15.12 5.44 0.46
CA GLU A 10 -14.68 4.75 1.66
C GLU A 10 -13.35 5.29 2.16
N PHE A 11 -13.17 5.25 3.47
CA PHE A 11 -11.88 5.46 4.10
C PHE A 11 -11.26 4.11 4.38
N LEU A 12 -9.94 4.01 4.19
CA LEU A 12 -9.19 2.80 4.50
C LEU A 12 -8.05 3.15 5.44
N ARG A 13 -7.74 2.23 6.33
CA ARG A 13 -6.61 2.42 7.24
C ARG A 13 -5.96 1.08 7.56
N ILE A 14 -4.70 1.16 8.00
CA ILE A 14 -3.99 0.00 8.54
C ILE A 14 -4.24 -0.05 10.05
N ASN A 15 -4.69 -1.20 10.52
CA ASN A 15 -4.72 -1.47 11.95
C ASN A 15 -3.44 -2.23 12.29
N ALA A 16 -2.49 -1.53 12.90
CA ALA A 16 -1.16 -2.10 13.13
C ALA A 16 -1.18 -3.22 14.17
N GLN A 17 -2.10 -3.16 15.13
CA GLN A 17 -2.18 -4.19 16.17
C GLN A 17 -2.66 -5.50 15.61
N LYS A 18 -3.60 -5.46 14.66
CA LYS A 18 -4.17 -6.66 14.06
C LYS A 18 -3.57 -6.97 12.71
N ASN A 19 -2.71 -6.08 12.21
CA ASN A 19 -2.13 -6.19 10.88
C ASN A 19 -3.20 -6.41 9.83
N SER A 20 -4.18 -5.52 9.80
CA SER A 20 -5.31 -5.64 8.91
C SER A 20 -5.60 -4.32 8.22
N ILE A 21 -6.33 -4.41 7.12
CA ILE A 21 -6.88 -3.25 6.43
C ILE A 21 -8.32 -3.12 6.88
N GLU A 22 -8.68 -1.95 7.37
CA GLU A 22 -10.03 -1.66 7.81
C GLU A 22 -10.64 -0.58 6.94
N TYR A 23 -11.96 -0.60 6.80
CA TYR A 23 -12.64 0.40 6.02
C TYR A 23 -13.80 1.00 6.79
N SER A 24 -14.15 2.23 6.42
CA SER A 24 -15.31 2.92 6.95
C SER A 24 -16.07 3.54 5.79
N SER A 25 -17.40 3.34 5.78
CA SER A 25 -18.26 3.96 4.78
C SER A 25 -19.09 5.09 5.36
N ASN A 26 -18.83 5.51 6.60
CA ASN A 26 -19.60 6.56 7.26
C ASN A 26 -18.71 7.66 7.84
N GLY A 27 -17.62 7.97 7.14
CA GLY A 27 -16.76 9.07 7.52
C GLY A 27 -15.83 8.78 8.67
N GLY A 28 -15.58 7.52 8.98
CA GLY A 28 -14.67 7.14 10.04
C GLY A 28 -15.34 6.88 11.37
N ARG A 29 -16.67 6.87 11.40
CA ARG A 29 -17.39 6.62 12.65
C ARG A 29 -17.31 5.18 13.11
N THR A 30 -17.44 4.25 12.16
CA THR A 30 -17.29 2.83 12.45
C THR A 30 -16.35 2.23 11.43
N TRP A 31 -15.63 1.19 11.85
CA TRP A 31 -14.61 0.55 11.02
C TRP A 31 -14.87 -0.94 11.01
N HIS A 32 -14.68 -1.52 9.84
CA HIS A 32 -14.85 -2.95 9.62
C HIS A 32 -13.60 -3.53 9.02
N ASN A 33 -13.36 -4.80 9.28
CA ASN A 33 -12.21 -5.49 8.69
C ASN A 33 -12.46 -5.71 7.20
N ARG A 34 -11.50 -5.30 6.38
CA ARG A 34 -11.56 -5.52 4.94
C ARG A 34 -10.66 -6.65 4.52
N PHE A 35 -9.47 -6.73 5.10
CA PHE A 35 -8.49 -7.71 4.70
C PHE A 35 -7.56 -7.98 5.86
N CYS A 36 -7.32 -9.27 6.13
CA CYS A 36 -6.48 -9.68 7.24
C CYS A 36 -5.89 -11.04 6.91
N MET A 37 -4.73 -11.03 6.25
CA MET A 37 -4.02 -12.28 5.92
C MET A 37 -2.54 -12.08 6.11
N SER A 38 -1.92 -12.98 6.83
CA SER A 38 -0.49 -12.90 7.08
C SER A 38 0.36 -13.21 5.84
N ALA A 39 -0.26 -13.76 4.80
CA ALA A 39 0.47 -14.10 3.58
C ALA A 39 1.11 -12.89 2.91
N VAL A 40 0.53 -11.70 3.08
CA VAL A 40 1.09 -10.48 2.47
C VAL A 40 2.16 -9.83 3.35
N GLY A 41 2.37 -10.30 4.56
CA GLY A 41 3.32 -9.71 5.49
C GLY A 41 2.70 -8.60 6.32
N THR A 42 3.56 -7.79 6.94
CA THR A 42 3.12 -6.69 7.79
C THR A 42 2.87 -5.45 6.95
N PHE A 43 1.68 -4.90 7.03
CA PHE A 43 1.34 -3.66 6.32
C PHE A 43 2.08 -2.48 6.93
N ARG A 44 2.69 -1.66 6.07
CA ARG A 44 3.45 -0.49 6.50
C ARG A 44 2.90 0.81 5.96
N ASP A 45 2.33 0.79 4.76
CA ASP A 45 1.80 2.00 4.14
C ASP A 45 0.79 1.65 3.06
N LEU A 46 -0.12 2.58 2.80
CA LEU A 46 -1.13 2.45 1.76
C LEU A 46 -1.09 3.68 0.87
N LEU A 47 -1.40 3.49 -0.41
CA LEU A 47 -1.47 4.59 -1.37
C LEU A 47 -2.53 4.30 -2.41
N VAL A 48 -3.32 5.31 -2.74
CA VAL A 48 -4.32 5.24 -3.80
C VAL A 48 -3.77 5.96 -5.03
N MET A 49 -3.79 5.28 -6.17
CA MET A 49 -3.46 5.88 -7.46
C MET A 49 -4.57 5.54 -8.44
N GLY A 50 -5.43 6.53 -8.72
CA GLY A 50 -6.58 6.29 -9.57
C GLY A 50 -7.52 5.28 -8.93
N ALA A 51 -7.80 4.21 -9.65
CA ALA A 51 -8.66 3.15 -9.15
C ALA A 51 -7.89 2.05 -8.41
N ASP A 52 -6.56 2.15 -8.38
CA ASP A 52 -5.70 1.12 -7.80
C ASP A 52 -5.25 1.51 -6.41
N LEU A 53 -5.01 0.50 -5.59
CA LEU A 53 -4.54 0.65 -4.23
C LEU A 53 -3.24 -0.12 -4.10
N PHE A 54 -2.24 0.52 -3.52
CA PHE A 54 -0.94 -0.11 -3.30
C PHE A 54 -0.64 -0.19 -1.81
N ALA A 55 0.00 -1.26 -1.41
CA ALA A 55 0.40 -1.45 -0.02
C ALA A 55 1.87 -1.86 0.06
N ALA A 56 2.60 -1.16 0.90
CA ALA A 56 3.96 -1.54 1.23
C ALA A 56 3.89 -2.49 2.42
N THR A 57 4.51 -3.66 2.30
CA THR A 57 4.50 -4.66 3.36
C THR A 57 5.91 -5.20 3.57
N SER A 58 6.05 -6.00 4.63
CA SER A 58 7.33 -6.65 4.91
C SER A 58 7.73 -7.67 3.85
N LYS A 59 6.80 -8.08 2.99
CA LYS A 59 7.08 -9.03 1.91
C LYS A 59 7.14 -8.40 0.53
N GLY A 60 6.97 -7.09 0.44
CA GLY A 60 7.08 -6.40 -0.83
C GLY A 60 5.93 -5.45 -1.07
N LEU A 61 5.72 -5.13 -2.34
CA LEU A 61 4.66 -4.25 -2.77
C LEU A 61 3.48 -5.08 -3.25
N TYR A 62 2.30 -4.78 -2.71
CA TYR A 62 1.06 -5.44 -3.10
C TYR A 62 0.11 -4.45 -3.74
N TRP A 63 -0.82 -4.96 -4.49
CA TRP A 63 -1.69 -4.18 -5.35
C TRP A 63 -3.09 -4.73 -5.29
N SER A 64 -4.07 -3.85 -5.18
CA SER A 64 -5.47 -4.21 -5.15
C SER A 64 -6.25 -3.36 -6.13
N ARG A 65 -7.15 -3.98 -6.88
CA ARG A 65 -8.01 -3.28 -7.82
C ARG A 65 -9.46 -3.25 -7.37
N ASN A 66 -9.74 -3.74 -6.16
CA ASN A 66 -11.12 -3.82 -5.66
C ASN A 66 -11.25 -3.22 -4.27
N GLY A 67 -10.55 -2.11 -4.04
CA GLY A 67 -10.71 -1.36 -2.80
C GLY A 67 -10.05 -2.00 -1.59
N GLY A 68 -9.11 -2.90 -1.81
CA GLY A 68 -8.40 -3.54 -0.71
C GLY A 68 -8.98 -4.86 -0.27
N ALA A 69 -10.00 -5.37 -0.99
CA ALA A 69 -10.62 -6.64 -0.61
C ALA A 69 -9.73 -7.83 -0.93
N THR A 70 -9.00 -7.77 -2.03
CA THR A 70 -8.00 -8.78 -2.35
C THR A 70 -6.72 -8.09 -2.80
N TRP A 71 -5.61 -8.75 -2.58
CA TRP A 71 -4.28 -8.21 -2.87
C TRP A 71 -3.46 -9.23 -3.63
N VAL A 72 -2.70 -8.75 -4.61
CA VAL A 72 -1.76 -9.59 -5.34
C VAL A 72 -0.37 -8.96 -5.25
N THR A 73 0.66 -9.79 -5.35
CA THR A 73 2.03 -9.30 -5.34
C THR A 73 2.28 -8.47 -6.57
N ARG A 74 2.80 -7.25 -6.37
CA ARG A 74 3.17 -6.40 -7.48
C ARG A 74 4.67 -6.42 -7.72
N TYR A 75 5.44 -6.43 -6.63
CA TYR A 75 6.90 -6.40 -6.74
C TYR A 75 7.49 -6.90 -5.43
N ASN A 76 8.36 -7.87 -5.50
CA ASN A 76 8.96 -8.41 -4.26
C ASN A 76 10.44 -8.71 -4.41
N ASN A 77 11.12 -8.05 -5.35
CA ASN A 77 12.55 -8.23 -5.55
C ASN A 77 13.31 -7.48 -4.45
N SER A 78 14.17 -8.19 -3.74
CA SER A 78 14.92 -7.61 -2.63
C SER A 78 15.99 -6.60 -3.07
N ALA A 79 16.22 -6.46 -4.37
CA ALA A 79 17.22 -5.52 -4.88
C ALA A 79 16.88 -4.08 -4.48
N VAL A 80 15.59 -3.74 -4.33
CA VAL A 80 15.20 -2.39 -3.91
C VAL A 80 15.13 -2.25 -2.40
N GLY A 81 15.26 -3.34 -1.64
CA GLY A 81 15.14 -3.32 -0.19
C GLY A 81 13.72 -3.54 0.26
N GLU A 82 13.46 -3.25 1.53
CA GLU A 82 12.12 -3.41 2.10
C GLU A 82 11.31 -2.16 1.90
N PHE A 83 10.13 -2.30 1.35
CA PHE A 83 9.21 -1.17 1.16
C PHE A 83 8.73 -0.67 2.52
N GLN A 84 8.81 0.63 2.74
CA GLN A 84 8.44 1.24 4.01
C GLN A 84 7.38 2.30 3.83
N THR A 85 7.52 3.17 2.82
CA THR A 85 6.57 4.25 2.57
C THR A 85 6.26 4.33 1.09
N LEU A 86 5.10 4.86 0.77
CA LEU A 86 4.65 5.06 -0.61
C LEU A 86 4.19 6.49 -0.80
N ALA A 87 4.40 7.01 -2.00
CA ALA A 87 3.92 8.34 -2.37
C ALA A 87 3.77 8.39 -3.88
N THR A 88 3.17 9.44 -4.37
CA THR A 88 3.03 9.66 -5.81
C THR A 88 3.02 11.14 -6.11
N ASP A 89 3.51 11.50 -7.29
CA ASP A 89 3.39 12.86 -7.79
C ASP A 89 2.30 12.96 -8.87
N GLY A 90 1.45 11.92 -8.95
CA GLY A 90 0.37 11.86 -9.93
C GLY A 90 0.67 10.94 -11.09
N ALA A 91 1.91 10.92 -11.56
CA ALA A 91 2.31 10.10 -12.70
C ALA A 91 3.24 8.97 -12.32
N VAL A 92 4.03 9.15 -11.27
CA VAL A 92 5.09 8.24 -10.86
C VAL A 92 4.80 7.74 -9.46
N LEU A 93 4.98 6.45 -9.25
CA LEU A 93 4.87 5.84 -7.92
C LEU A 93 6.24 5.91 -7.26
N LEU A 94 6.28 6.43 -6.04
CA LEU A 94 7.52 6.58 -5.29
C LEU A 94 7.47 5.67 -4.07
N ALA A 95 8.62 5.10 -3.72
CA ALA A 95 8.72 4.24 -2.55
C ALA A 95 10.00 4.54 -1.78
N GLY A 96 9.82 4.74 -0.48
CA GLY A 96 10.96 4.77 0.42
C GLY A 96 11.22 3.36 0.91
N THR A 97 12.44 2.89 0.73
CA THR A 97 12.81 1.54 1.12
C THR A 97 14.03 1.55 2.00
N SER A 98 14.40 0.37 2.51
CA SER A 98 15.60 0.25 3.34
C SER A 98 16.87 0.58 2.57
N LYS A 99 16.82 0.63 1.23
CA LYS A 99 17.98 0.96 0.40
C LYS A 99 17.90 2.34 -0.24
N GLY A 100 16.87 3.12 0.07
CA GLY A 100 16.75 4.48 -0.42
C GLY A 100 15.43 4.75 -1.09
N LEU A 101 15.42 5.78 -1.94
CA LEU A 101 14.21 6.21 -2.64
C LEU A 101 14.21 5.63 -4.04
N PHE A 102 13.10 5.01 -4.40
CA PHE A 102 12.91 4.41 -5.72
C PHE A 102 11.67 4.98 -6.38
N ALA A 103 11.66 4.97 -7.69
CA ALA A 103 10.54 5.46 -8.49
C ALA A 103 10.14 4.42 -9.53
N SER A 104 8.85 4.31 -9.77
CA SER A 104 8.30 3.44 -10.79
C SER A 104 7.40 4.24 -11.72
N ARG A 105 7.61 4.09 -13.01
CA ARG A 105 6.79 4.75 -14.02
C ARG A 105 5.73 3.84 -14.61
N ASN A 106 5.70 2.60 -14.17
CA ASN A 106 4.76 1.60 -14.69
C ASN A 106 3.98 0.95 -13.56
N GLN A 107 3.62 1.75 -12.56
CA GLN A 107 2.73 1.36 -11.47
C GLN A 107 3.29 0.23 -10.62
N GLY A 108 4.58 0.29 -10.36
CA GLY A 108 5.20 -0.64 -9.43
C GLY A 108 5.78 -1.89 -10.05
N MET A 109 5.71 -2.03 -11.38
CA MET A 109 6.24 -3.23 -12.03
C MET A 109 7.75 -3.25 -12.08
N THR A 110 8.37 -2.11 -12.34
CA THR A 110 9.83 -1.97 -12.27
C THR A 110 10.18 -0.70 -11.52
N TRP A 111 11.38 -0.66 -10.96
CA TRP A 111 11.80 0.42 -10.09
C TRP A 111 13.17 0.91 -10.47
N GLU A 112 13.36 2.23 -10.40
CA GLU A 112 14.64 2.89 -10.61
C GLU A 112 15.05 3.60 -9.34
N ARG A 113 16.32 3.55 -9.02
CA ARG A 113 16.81 4.26 -7.85
C ARG A 113 16.76 5.76 -8.10
N ARG A 114 16.16 6.50 -7.17
CA ARG A 114 16.04 7.95 -7.25
C ARG A 114 17.15 8.64 -6.45
N ARG A 115 17.50 8.04 -5.34
CA ARG A 115 18.55 8.59 -4.47
C ARG A 115 19.26 7.47 -3.75
#